data_e2e79b25ddf13fafa09047bdd7c2b66a
#
_entry.id   e2e79b25ddf13fafa09047bdd7c2b66a
#
_cell.length_a   1.000
_cell.length_b   1.000
_cell.length_c   1.000
_cell.angle_alpha   90.00
_cell.angle_beta   90.00
_cell.angle_gamma   90.00
#
_symmetry.space_group_name_H-M   'P 1'
#
loop_
_entity.id
_entity.type
_entity.pdbx_description
1 polymer ?
#
loop_
_entity_poly.entity_id
_entity_poly.type
_entity_poly.pdbx_seq_one_letter_code
_entity_poly.pdbx_strand_id
1 'polypeptide(L)'
;MKIFCYGTLQESNVQLDLVGRVVDGPITYVSGYVVLRDYVDPEDGIAYPRVVPAENGCVYGRVLDFTDAEVKVLDAYETEMYVLEDIQVASGETVKIYMPS
;
A
#
# COMPACT_ATOMS: atom_id res chain seq x y z
N MET A 1 5.15 11.12 6.11
CA MET A 1 4.36 10.86 4.88
C MET A 1 3.26 9.86 5.20
N LYS A 2 2.03 10.21 4.89
CA LYS A 2 0.88 9.33 5.09
C LYS A 2 0.71 8.42 3.87
N ILE A 3 0.66 7.11 4.13
CA ILE A 3 0.54 6.09 3.08
C ILE A 3 -0.68 5.23 3.37
N PHE A 4 -1.55 5.08 2.37
CA PHE A 4 -2.67 4.15 2.43
C PHE A 4 -2.14 2.74 2.15
N CYS A 5 -2.19 1.88 3.18
CA CYS A 5 -1.66 0.53 3.12
C CYS A 5 -2.80 -0.47 3.05
N TYR A 6 -2.76 -1.32 2.04
CA TYR A 6 -3.80 -2.33 1.77
C TYR A 6 -3.27 -3.77 1.78
N GLY A 7 -1.98 -3.94 2.02
CA GLY A 7 -1.29 -5.24 1.99
C GLY A 7 -0.48 -5.51 3.25
N THR A 8 0.68 -6.14 3.09
CA THR A 8 1.52 -6.62 4.20
C THR A 8 2.09 -5.50 5.07
N LEU A 9 2.19 -4.26 4.57
CA LEU A 9 2.66 -3.12 5.37
C LEU A 9 1.74 -2.80 6.56
N GLN A 10 0.54 -3.38 6.61
CA GLN A 10 -0.36 -3.26 7.76
C GLN A 10 -0.02 -4.25 8.87
N GLU A 11 0.79 -5.25 8.61
CA GLU A 11 1.11 -6.32 9.57
C GLU A 11 2.22 -5.89 10.49
N SER A 12 2.00 -6.04 11.81
CA SER A 12 2.95 -5.59 12.84
C SER A 12 4.32 -6.23 12.70
N ASN A 13 4.39 -7.53 12.37
CA ASN A 13 5.66 -8.22 12.18
C ASN A 13 6.46 -7.66 10.99
N VAL A 14 5.79 -7.31 9.91
CA VAL A 14 6.43 -6.70 8.74
C VAL A 14 6.95 -5.32 9.09
N GLN A 15 6.15 -4.50 9.79
CA GLN A 15 6.54 -3.17 10.24
C GLN A 15 7.77 -3.23 11.16
N LEU A 16 7.78 -4.15 12.12
CA LEU A 16 8.92 -4.32 13.04
C LEU A 16 10.20 -4.70 12.29
N ASP A 17 10.09 -5.59 11.31
CA ASP A 17 11.24 -6.01 10.50
C ASP A 17 11.79 -4.87 9.63
N LEU A 18 10.91 -4.05 9.07
CA LEU A 18 11.31 -2.98 8.15
C LEU A 18 11.74 -1.70 8.84
N VAL A 19 10.95 -1.22 9.80
CA VAL A 19 11.14 0.12 10.41
C VAL A 19 11.40 0.07 11.90
N GLY A 20 11.36 -1.10 12.52
CA GLY A 20 11.68 -1.28 13.93
C GLY A 20 10.61 -0.80 14.91
N ARG A 21 9.41 -0.50 14.45
CA ARG A 21 8.29 -0.09 15.29
C ARG A 21 6.96 -0.49 14.65
N VAL A 22 5.92 -0.58 15.49
CA VAL A 22 4.56 -0.78 15.01
C VAL A 22 3.93 0.58 14.72
N VAL A 23 3.38 0.73 13.53
CA VAL A 23 2.69 1.94 13.08
C VAL A 23 1.22 1.61 12.94
N ASP A 24 0.36 2.38 13.60
CA ASP A 24 -1.08 2.22 13.50
C ASP A 24 -1.71 3.49 12.92
N GLY A 25 -2.93 3.35 12.39
CA GLY A 25 -3.65 4.48 11.83
C GLY A 25 -5.08 4.10 11.49
N PRO A 26 -5.90 5.08 11.10
CA PRO A 26 -7.32 4.87 10.88
C PRO A 26 -7.58 3.93 9.69
N ILE A 27 -8.58 3.08 9.85
CA ILE A 27 -9.13 2.28 8.75
C ILE A 27 -9.95 3.22 7.85
N THR A 28 -9.72 3.12 6.55
CA THR A 28 -10.47 3.87 5.55
C THR A 28 -10.56 3.06 4.25
N TYR A 29 -11.04 3.67 3.19
CA TYR A 29 -11.11 3.01 1.89
C TYR A 29 -10.87 4.00 0.77
N VAL A 30 -10.55 3.46 -0.40
CA VAL A 30 -10.49 4.20 -1.67
C VAL A 30 -11.52 3.59 -2.62
N SER A 31 -12.20 4.45 -3.39
CA SER A 31 -13.21 4.04 -4.37
C SER A 31 -12.62 3.99 -5.77
N GLY A 32 -13.20 3.16 -6.63
CA GLY A 32 -12.80 3.09 -8.03
C GLY A 32 -11.66 2.12 -8.29
N TYR A 33 -11.33 1.26 -7.32
CA TYR A 33 -10.26 0.26 -7.42
C TYR A 33 -10.66 -1.03 -6.74
N VAL A 34 -9.98 -2.11 -7.13
CA VAL A 34 -10.03 -3.40 -6.42
C VAL A 34 -8.61 -3.94 -6.27
N VAL A 35 -8.41 -4.83 -5.30
CA VAL A 35 -7.13 -5.53 -5.14
C VAL A 35 -7.22 -6.88 -5.83
N LEU A 36 -6.31 -7.14 -6.76
CA LEU A 36 -6.11 -8.46 -7.32
C LEU A 36 -5.02 -9.14 -6.50
N ARG A 37 -5.40 -10.17 -5.72
CA ARG A 37 -4.48 -10.88 -4.83
C ARG A 37 -3.87 -12.12 -5.48
N ASP A 38 -4.43 -12.55 -6.61
CA ASP A 38 -4.01 -13.76 -7.33
C ASP A 38 -3.11 -13.46 -8.53
N TYR A 39 -2.68 -12.19 -8.68
CA TYR A 39 -1.80 -11.83 -9.77
C TYR A 39 -0.43 -12.50 -9.58
N VAL A 40 -0.05 -13.32 -10.53
CA VAL A 40 1.26 -13.99 -10.53
C VAL A 40 2.14 -13.29 -11.56
N ASP A 41 3.31 -12.81 -11.10
CA ASP A 41 4.29 -12.21 -11.99
C ASP A 41 4.86 -13.30 -12.91
N PRO A 42 4.79 -13.14 -14.25
CA PRO A 42 5.32 -14.14 -15.16
C PRO A 42 6.84 -14.31 -15.11
N GLU A 43 7.56 -13.33 -14.55
CA GLU A 43 9.03 -13.41 -14.47
C GLU A 43 9.51 -14.25 -13.30
N ASP A 44 8.88 -14.14 -12.12
CA ASP A 44 9.35 -14.85 -10.92
C ASP A 44 8.37 -15.91 -10.40
N GLY A 45 7.14 -15.95 -10.93
CA GLY A 45 6.12 -16.90 -10.51
C GLY A 45 5.54 -16.64 -9.13
N ILE A 46 5.81 -15.45 -8.54
CA ILE A 46 5.33 -15.09 -7.21
C ILE A 46 4.05 -14.23 -7.35
N ALA A 47 3.09 -14.50 -6.47
CA ALA A 47 1.85 -13.72 -6.43
C ALA A 47 2.06 -12.44 -5.62
N TYR A 48 1.71 -11.30 -6.22
CA TYR A 48 1.76 -9.98 -5.58
C TYR A 48 0.39 -9.33 -5.63
N PRO A 49 -0.07 -8.68 -4.54
CA PRO A 49 -1.31 -7.92 -4.59
C PRO A 49 -1.14 -6.68 -5.46
N ARG A 50 -2.10 -6.44 -6.33
CA ARG A 50 -2.11 -5.27 -7.21
C ARG A 50 -3.43 -4.54 -7.11
N VAL A 51 -3.38 -3.22 -6.94
CA VAL A 51 -4.55 -2.36 -7.03
C VAL A 51 -4.76 -2.00 -8.49
N VAL A 52 -5.95 -2.26 -8.99
CA VAL A 52 -6.32 -1.94 -10.38
C VAL A 52 -7.62 -1.16 -10.42
N PRO A 53 -7.82 -0.28 -11.42
CA PRO A 53 -9.07 0.43 -11.57
C PRO A 53 -10.24 -0.53 -11.77
N ALA A 54 -11.36 -0.25 -11.09
CA ALA A 54 -12.60 -1.01 -11.24
C ALA A 54 -13.78 -0.11 -10.92
N GLU A 55 -14.67 0.05 -11.88
CA GLU A 55 -15.91 0.80 -11.65
C GLU A 55 -16.69 0.16 -10.50
N ASN A 56 -17.16 0.97 -9.56
CA ASN A 56 -17.84 0.53 -8.32
C ASN A 56 -16.96 -0.31 -7.39
N GLY A 57 -15.64 -0.35 -7.63
CA GLY A 57 -14.71 -1.02 -6.74
C GLY A 57 -14.45 -0.25 -5.46
N CYS A 58 -13.87 -0.95 -4.47
CA CYS A 58 -13.51 -0.37 -3.19
C CYS A 58 -12.37 -1.18 -2.58
N VAL A 59 -11.36 -0.48 -2.05
CA VAL A 59 -10.24 -1.11 -1.35
C VAL A 59 -10.17 -0.57 0.07
N TYR A 60 -10.26 -1.46 1.06
CA TYR A 60 -10.10 -1.11 2.46
C TYR A 60 -8.65 -1.25 2.90
N GLY A 61 -8.22 -0.37 3.78
CA GLY A 61 -6.87 -0.38 4.34
C GLY A 61 -6.72 0.60 5.48
N ARG A 62 -5.48 0.95 5.80
CA ARG A 62 -5.15 1.89 6.87
C ARG A 62 -4.24 2.99 6.33
N VAL A 63 -4.44 4.21 6.84
CA VAL A 63 -3.51 5.31 6.59
C VAL A 63 -2.47 5.30 7.69
N LEU A 64 -1.22 5.01 7.32
CA LEU A 64 -0.10 4.90 8.25
C LEU A 64 0.89 6.04 7.97
N ASP A 65 1.37 6.69 9.03
CA ASP A 65 2.30 7.82 8.91
C ASP A 65 3.74 7.35 9.15
N PHE A 66 4.55 7.42 8.10
CA PHE A 66 5.96 7.03 8.14
C PHE A 66 6.86 8.25 7.98
N THR A 67 8.04 8.21 8.61
CA THR A 67 9.07 9.23 8.39
C THR A 67 9.68 9.10 6.99
N ASP A 68 10.35 10.13 6.51
CA ASP A 68 11.01 10.09 5.21
C ASP A 68 12.09 9.00 5.16
N ALA A 69 12.82 8.79 6.25
CA ALA A 69 13.81 7.72 6.34
C ALA A 69 13.15 6.34 6.25
N GLU A 70 12.00 6.17 6.89
CA GLU A 70 11.23 4.92 6.83
C GLU A 70 10.70 4.66 5.42
N VAL A 71 10.23 5.70 4.73
CA VAL A 71 9.73 5.57 3.35
C VAL A 71 10.81 5.01 2.41
N LYS A 72 12.07 5.38 2.60
CA LYS A 72 13.16 4.81 1.81
C LYS A 72 13.29 3.30 2.00
N VAL A 73 13.06 2.82 3.23
CA VAL A 73 13.05 1.38 3.51
C VAL A 73 11.84 0.71 2.84
N LEU A 74 10.67 1.35 2.89
CA LEU A 74 9.47 0.83 2.24
C LEU A 74 9.63 0.76 0.72
N ASP A 75 10.24 1.77 0.11
CA ASP A 75 10.49 1.78 -1.34
C ASP A 75 11.37 0.59 -1.74
N ALA A 76 12.39 0.28 -0.94
CA ALA A 76 13.25 -0.87 -1.20
C ALA A 76 12.50 -2.21 -1.03
N TYR A 77 11.59 -2.28 -0.07
CA TYR A 77 10.75 -3.46 0.14
C TYR A 77 9.76 -3.68 -1.01
N GLU A 78 9.12 -2.61 -1.48
CA GLU A 78 8.15 -2.67 -2.57
C GLU A 78 8.82 -2.87 -3.94
N THR A 79 10.08 -2.53 -4.06
CA THR A 79 10.90 -2.66 -5.26
C THR A 79 10.39 -1.82 -6.44
N GLU A 80 10.91 -2.09 -7.64
CA GLU A 80 10.49 -1.41 -8.88
C GLU A 80 9.10 -1.82 -9.36
N MET A 81 8.49 -2.83 -8.73
CA MET A 81 7.16 -3.30 -9.07
C MET A 81 6.06 -2.31 -8.68
N TYR A 82 6.37 -1.41 -7.75
CA TYR A 82 5.41 -0.45 -7.22
C TYR A 82 6.00 0.95 -7.21
N VAL A 83 5.14 1.95 -7.34
CA VAL A 83 5.50 3.36 -7.29
C VAL A 83 4.51 4.10 -6.41
N LEU A 84 5.00 5.06 -5.62
CA LEU A 84 4.14 5.91 -4.79
C LEU A 84 3.40 6.91 -5.68
N GLU A 85 2.09 6.95 -5.54
CA GLU A 85 1.22 7.89 -6.24
C GLU A 85 0.26 8.53 -5.24
N ASP A 86 -0.29 9.70 -5.60
CA ASP A 86 -1.31 10.35 -4.80
C ASP A 86 -2.65 9.64 -4.98
N ILE A 87 -3.41 9.52 -3.90
CA ILE A 87 -4.76 8.97 -3.93
C ILE A 87 -5.62 9.68 -2.89
N GLN A 88 -6.89 9.84 -3.19
CA GLN A 88 -7.85 10.41 -2.25
C GLN A 88 -8.59 9.28 -1.53
N VAL A 89 -8.54 9.30 -0.19
CA VAL A 89 -9.28 8.35 0.64
C VAL A 89 -10.70 8.88 0.92
N ALA A 90 -11.52 8.05 1.56
CA ALA A 90 -12.95 8.34 1.78
C ALA A 90 -13.21 9.66 2.50
N SER A 91 -12.31 10.09 3.39
CA SER A 91 -12.44 11.37 4.11
C SER A 91 -12.22 12.60 3.22
N GLY A 92 -11.74 12.42 1.99
CA GLY A 92 -11.34 13.50 1.10
C GLY A 92 -9.86 13.87 1.21
N GLU A 93 -9.14 13.31 2.18
CA GLU A 93 -7.70 13.56 2.33
C GLU A 93 -6.92 12.89 1.19
N THR A 94 -5.90 13.59 0.67
CA THR A 94 -4.98 13.03 -0.31
C THR A 94 -3.76 12.47 0.42
N VAL A 95 -3.47 11.19 0.19
CA VAL A 95 -2.34 10.48 0.77
C VAL A 95 -1.58 9.75 -0.34
N LYS A 96 -0.52 9.04 0.00
CA LYS A 96 0.23 8.22 -0.96
C LYS A 96 -0.27 6.79 -0.94
N ILE A 97 -0.05 6.08 -2.03
CA ILE A 97 -0.34 4.65 -2.17
C ILE A 97 0.71 4.01 -3.07
N TYR A 98 1.10 2.78 -2.77
CA TYR A 98 1.94 1.99 -3.66
C TYR A 98 1.09 1.37 -4.76
N MET A 99 1.24 1.87 -5.98
CA MET A 99 0.55 1.39 -7.17
C MET A 99 1.49 0.56 -8.02
N PRO A 100 0.97 -0.41 -8.79
CA PRO A 100 1.80 -1.12 -9.77
C PRO A 100 2.47 -0.15 -10.74
N SER A 101 3.76 -0.34 -10.93
CA SER A 101 4.54 0.49 -11.86
C SER A 101 4.26 0.14 -13.32
#